data_d8c9d0d48f11ab58db4e4c6fea43efe6
#
_entry.id   d8c9d0d48f11ab58db4e4c6fea43efe6
#
_cell.length_a   1.000
_cell.length_b   1.000
_cell.length_c   1.000
_cell.angle_alpha   90.00
_cell.angle_beta   90.00
_cell.angle_gamma   90.00
#
_symmetry.space_group_name_H-M   'P 1'
#
loop_
_entity.id
_entity.type
_entity.pdbx_description
1 polymer ?
#
loop_
_entity_poly.entity_id
_entity_poly.type
_entity_poly.pdbx_seq_one_letter_code
_entity_poly.pdbx_strand_id
1 'polypeptide(L)'
;MSGGEEHVAAAIAARERALVAGLKRWVEIPSISTDPSHASDCVRSAEFLKEYALACGMTRAEIWPTAGHPAVFAERLEDPSLPTVLVYGHHDVQPVDPVEEWEAAPFQPLERDGLLLGRGTADDKGHILMHLEAVRGILDAEGRLPVNLKLIAEGEEENGSEHFESVLMEHLGQLEADVAVISDTGMLSREQPALTIALRGMAYWEVRVRTSDTDLHSGVYGGAVLNPIAVLCQMLAGLHDDAGRVTVPGFYDQVRSLSTAERDELAQVPFDEDSFLRPVGAISGGEAGYSLMERRTIRPTLEICGIWGGYQGEGAKTVIPARAGAKLSSRLVPDQTADEVTLLVGNHLRRTAPAGVQVEFELIHDGRWVLTPASHPAVDAAADALAAVWGRRPSYIREGGSIPPVATIAELLSVPCVLLGVGLPEDHIHAPNERVDLGQLFRGMQSLGRLWQAYSELGRERLSG
;
A
#
# COMPACT_ATOMS: atom_id res chain seq x y z
N MET A 1 14.94 -31.16 -4.42
CA MET A 1 15.83 -30.28 -3.62
C MET A 1 17.23 -30.91 -3.59
N SER A 2 18.25 -30.09 -3.76
CA SER A 2 19.63 -30.52 -3.51
C SER A 2 19.88 -30.67 -1.99
N GLY A 3 20.89 -31.43 -1.55
CA GLY A 3 21.18 -31.56 -0.10
C GLY A 3 21.52 -30.22 0.57
N GLY A 4 22.03 -29.24 -0.18
CA GLY A 4 22.29 -27.87 0.30
C GLY A 4 21.01 -27.09 0.58
N GLU A 5 20.03 -27.16 -0.31
CA GLU A 5 18.71 -26.48 -0.12
C GLU A 5 17.96 -27.03 1.11
N GLU A 6 18.03 -28.35 1.36
CA GLU A 6 17.43 -28.96 2.54
C GLU A 6 18.09 -28.47 3.83
N HIS A 7 19.42 -28.28 3.80
CA HIS A 7 20.17 -27.77 4.94
C HIS A 7 19.79 -26.34 5.30
N VAL A 8 19.71 -25.45 4.31
CA VAL A 8 19.25 -24.05 4.48
C VAL A 8 17.81 -24.02 4.98
N ALA A 9 16.91 -24.80 4.38
CA ALA A 9 15.51 -24.86 4.80
C ALA A 9 15.35 -25.31 6.26
N ALA A 10 16.13 -26.31 6.70
CA ALA A 10 16.13 -26.77 8.09
C ALA A 10 16.65 -25.68 9.06
N ALA A 11 17.70 -24.96 8.68
CA ALA A 11 18.24 -23.86 9.48
C ALA A 11 17.25 -22.70 9.61
N ILE A 12 16.55 -22.34 8.53
CA ILE A 12 15.48 -21.33 8.57
C ILE A 12 14.34 -21.79 9.48
N ALA A 13 13.87 -23.05 9.37
CA ALA A 13 12.83 -23.58 10.24
C ALA A 13 13.23 -23.56 11.73
N ALA A 14 14.50 -23.73 12.06
CA ALA A 14 14.98 -23.62 13.44
C ALA A 14 14.82 -22.20 14.03
N ARG A 15 14.56 -21.17 13.20
CA ARG A 15 14.37 -19.79 13.62
C ARG A 15 12.92 -19.42 13.97
N GLU A 16 11.94 -20.26 13.70
CA GLU A 16 10.50 -20.01 13.95
C GLU A 16 10.22 -19.51 15.38
N ARG A 17 10.82 -20.16 16.38
CA ARG A 17 10.66 -19.75 17.78
C ARG A 17 11.28 -18.38 18.07
N ALA A 18 12.37 -18.04 17.42
CA ALA A 18 13.03 -16.76 17.57
C ALA A 18 12.19 -15.65 16.95
N LEU A 19 11.59 -15.89 15.79
CA LEU A 19 10.63 -14.98 15.16
C LEU A 19 9.48 -14.66 16.11
N VAL A 20 8.78 -15.67 16.63
CA VAL A 20 7.64 -15.48 17.54
C VAL A 20 8.05 -14.73 18.81
N ALA A 21 9.19 -15.06 19.40
CA ALA A 21 9.69 -14.39 20.59
C ALA A 21 10.11 -12.93 20.31
N GLY A 22 10.70 -12.68 19.15
CA GLY A 22 11.05 -11.33 18.69
C GLY A 22 9.82 -10.47 18.43
N LEU A 23 8.85 -11.02 17.71
CA LEU A 23 7.62 -10.33 17.36
C LEU A 23 6.80 -9.96 18.62
N LYS A 24 6.68 -10.88 19.59
CA LYS A 24 6.02 -10.58 20.87
C LYS A 24 6.66 -9.38 21.57
N ARG A 25 7.98 -9.34 21.68
CA ARG A 25 8.70 -8.23 22.33
C ARG A 25 8.54 -6.91 21.57
N TRP A 26 8.49 -6.98 20.23
CA TRP A 26 8.38 -5.76 19.42
C TRP A 26 6.96 -5.19 19.44
N VAL A 27 5.94 -6.04 19.42
CA VAL A 27 4.53 -5.65 19.54
C VAL A 27 4.24 -4.97 20.89
N GLU A 28 4.95 -5.32 21.96
CA GLU A 28 4.83 -4.64 23.26
C GLU A 28 5.21 -3.13 23.22
N ILE A 29 5.82 -2.66 22.12
CA ILE A 29 6.14 -1.25 21.91
C ILE A 29 5.01 -0.63 21.07
N PRO A 30 4.18 0.26 21.66
CA PRO A 30 3.02 0.86 20.96
C PRO A 30 3.45 2.03 20.07
N SER A 31 4.11 1.73 18.96
CA SER A 31 4.66 2.72 18.01
C SER A 31 3.57 3.33 17.12
N ILE A 32 2.56 3.96 17.72
CA ILE A 32 1.45 4.61 17.02
C ILE A 32 1.94 5.96 16.47
N SER A 33 2.19 6.03 15.16
CA SER A 33 2.77 7.22 14.52
C SER A 33 1.82 8.42 14.46
N THR A 34 0.51 8.16 14.41
CA THR A 34 -0.51 9.21 14.33
C THR A 34 -0.79 9.92 15.67
N ASP A 35 -0.29 9.38 16.79
CA ASP A 35 -0.50 9.95 18.12
C ASP A 35 0.81 10.52 18.68
N PRO A 36 0.92 11.87 18.85
CA PRO A 36 2.13 12.50 19.39
C PRO A 36 2.55 11.99 20.77
N SER A 37 1.63 11.42 21.57
CA SER A 37 1.96 10.86 22.88
C SER A 37 2.81 9.58 22.77
N HIS A 38 2.80 8.92 21.60
CA HIS A 38 3.58 7.72 21.28
C HIS A 38 4.88 8.01 20.50
N ALA A 39 5.27 9.28 20.31
CA ALA A 39 6.49 9.62 19.57
C ALA A 39 7.75 8.96 20.16
N SER A 40 7.86 8.84 21.48
CA SER A 40 8.96 8.12 22.14
C SER A 40 8.90 6.60 21.90
N ASP A 41 7.72 6.05 21.67
CA ASP A 41 7.55 4.62 21.36
C ASP A 41 7.96 4.31 19.93
N CYS A 42 7.73 5.23 18.98
CA CYS A 42 8.27 5.11 17.62
C CYS A 42 9.80 5.09 17.63
N VAL A 43 10.45 5.94 18.44
CA VAL A 43 11.91 5.89 18.62
C VAL A 43 12.36 4.55 19.23
N ARG A 44 11.67 4.05 20.26
CA ARG A 44 11.97 2.75 20.87
C ARG A 44 11.79 1.59 19.89
N SER A 45 10.78 1.68 19.01
CA SER A 45 10.54 0.70 17.96
C SER A 45 11.70 0.68 16.96
N ALA A 46 12.19 1.84 16.55
CA ALA A 46 13.36 1.97 15.68
C ALA A 46 14.64 1.40 16.36
N GLU A 47 14.85 1.68 17.65
CA GLU A 47 15.98 1.13 18.43
C GLU A 47 15.90 -0.39 18.50
N PHE A 48 14.71 -0.94 18.78
CA PHE A 48 14.50 -2.39 18.79
C PHE A 48 14.84 -3.02 17.44
N LEU A 49 14.33 -2.46 16.34
CA LEU A 49 14.58 -2.99 15.00
C LEU A 49 16.06 -2.95 14.64
N LYS A 50 16.75 -1.84 14.92
CA LYS A 50 18.19 -1.70 14.71
C LYS A 50 18.98 -2.82 15.45
N GLU A 51 18.71 -3.00 16.74
CA GLU A 51 19.37 -4.02 17.54
C GLU A 51 19.06 -5.45 17.05
N TYR A 52 17.80 -5.68 16.68
CA TYR A 52 17.37 -6.97 16.16
C TYR A 52 18.01 -7.31 14.81
N ALA A 53 18.11 -6.36 13.91
CA ALA A 53 18.78 -6.52 12.62
C ALA A 53 20.27 -6.92 12.80
N LEU A 54 20.98 -6.24 13.69
CA LEU A 54 22.36 -6.61 14.04
C LEU A 54 22.46 -8.02 14.64
N ALA A 55 21.52 -8.40 15.52
CA ALA A 55 21.48 -9.73 16.12
C ALA A 55 21.17 -10.82 15.07
N CYS A 56 20.42 -10.51 14.03
CA CYS A 56 20.15 -11.39 12.90
C CYS A 56 21.31 -11.46 11.89
N GLY A 57 22.36 -10.65 12.06
CA GLY A 57 23.58 -10.74 11.27
C GLY A 57 23.75 -9.67 10.22
N MET A 58 22.93 -8.62 10.23
CA MET A 58 23.24 -7.41 9.45
C MET A 58 24.56 -6.83 9.99
N THR A 59 25.42 -6.38 9.08
CA THR A 59 26.76 -5.88 9.45
C THR A 59 26.78 -4.41 9.86
N ARG A 60 25.76 -3.67 9.46
CA ARG A 60 25.54 -2.27 9.81
C ARG A 60 24.04 -2.03 10.02
N ALA A 61 23.68 -1.26 11.03
CA ALA A 61 22.32 -0.76 11.20
C ALA A 61 22.36 0.64 11.84
N GLU A 62 21.55 1.54 11.30
CA GLU A 62 21.49 2.96 11.67
C GLU A 62 20.05 3.40 11.82
N ILE A 63 19.84 4.40 12.66
CA ILE A 63 18.57 5.11 12.75
C ILE A 63 18.78 6.45 12.03
N TRP A 64 17.99 6.70 11.00
CA TRP A 64 18.01 7.95 10.25
C TRP A 64 16.93 8.87 10.80
N PRO A 65 17.30 10.04 11.30
CA PRO A 65 16.32 11.01 11.79
C PRO A 65 15.51 11.59 10.62
N THR A 66 14.24 11.85 10.87
CA THR A 66 13.35 12.58 9.97
C THR A 66 12.77 13.80 10.68
N ALA A 67 11.99 14.63 10.00
CA ALA A 67 11.22 15.67 10.64
C ALA A 67 10.02 15.13 11.45
N GLY A 68 9.64 13.88 11.20
CA GLY A 68 8.62 13.12 11.93
C GLY A 68 9.23 11.98 12.74
N HIS A 69 8.84 10.72 12.40
CA HIS A 69 9.36 9.53 13.08
C HIS A 69 10.57 8.95 12.35
N PRO A 70 11.57 8.40 13.06
CA PRO A 70 12.82 7.96 12.46
C PRO A 70 12.63 6.75 11.56
N ALA A 71 13.46 6.63 10.52
CA ALA A 71 13.61 5.41 9.73
C ALA A 71 14.81 4.58 10.22
N VAL A 72 14.76 3.26 9.96
CA VAL A 72 15.85 2.33 10.26
C VAL A 72 16.43 1.80 8.98
N PHE A 73 17.71 1.99 8.79
CA PHE A 73 18.49 1.37 7.71
C PHE A 73 19.37 0.25 8.28
N ALA A 74 19.43 -0.88 7.57
CA ALA A 74 20.40 -1.93 7.87
C ALA A 74 20.94 -2.55 6.59
N GLU A 75 22.19 -3.02 6.61
CA GLU A 75 22.80 -3.67 5.47
C GLU A 75 23.73 -4.80 5.84
N ARG A 76 23.80 -5.77 4.92
CA ARG A 76 24.85 -6.79 4.87
C ARG A 76 25.28 -6.94 3.41
N LEU A 77 26.51 -6.52 3.12
CA LEU A 77 27.13 -6.62 1.81
C LEU A 77 28.16 -7.74 1.82
N GLU A 78 27.95 -8.74 0.98
CA GLU A 78 28.83 -9.92 0.90
C GLU A 78 29.90 -9.76 -0.19
N ASP A 79 29.48 -9.38 -1.40
CA ASP A 79 30.39 -9.21 -2.55
C ASP A 79 29.77 -8.24 -3.56
N PRO A 80 30.54 -7.29 -4.11
CA PRO A 80 30.03 -6.31 -5.11
C PRO A 80 29.51 -6.94 -6.40
N SER A 81 29.87 -8.19 -6.72
CA SER A 81 29.39 -8.89 -7.91
C SER A 81 28.01 -9.52 -7.72
N LEU A 82 27.57 -9.71 -6.48
CA LEU A 82 26.25 -10.25 -6.15
C LEU A 82 25.15 -9.21 -6.36
N PRO A 83 23.93 -9.65 -6.68
CA PRO A 83 22.77 -8.76 -6.69
C PRO A 83 22.54 -8.14 -5.32
N THR A 84 22.07 -6.89 -5.32
CA THR A 84 21.67 -6.17 -4.12
C THR A 84 20.15 -6.10 -4.04
N VAL A 85 19.59 -6.62 -2.97
CA VAL A 85 18.16 -6.60 -2.67
C VAL A 85 17.88 -5.55 -1.61
N LEU A 86 16.92 -4.68 -1.85
CA LEU A 86 16.39 -3.75 -0.85
C LEU A 86 15.07 -4.30 -0.32
N VAL A 87 15.00 -4.57 0.98
CA VAL A 87 13.74 -4.87 1.68
C VAL A 87 13.17 -3.58 2.24
N TYR A 88 11.88 -3.35 2.00
CA TYR A 88 11.14 -2.25 2.61
C TYR A 88 10.09 -2.80 3.57
N GLY A 89 9.83 -2.08 4.65
CA GLY A 89 8.74 -2.26 5.59
C GLY A 89 8.58 -1.03 6.48
N HIS A 90 7.64 -1.07 7.44
CA HIS A 90 7.45 0.00 8.42
C HIS A 90 7.36 -0.54 9.85
N HIS A 91 7.73 0.29 10.82
CA HIS A 91 7.79 -0.10 12.22
C HIS A 91 6.79 0.64 13.12
N ASP A 92 6.04 1.55 12.56
CA ASP A 92 4.87 2.16 13.20
C ASP A 92 3.62 1.31 13.03
N VAL A 93 2.56 1.68 13.70
CA VAL A 93 1.30 0.94 13.71
C VAL A 93 0.11 1.89 13.84
N GLN A 94 -1.06 1.45 13.37
CA GLN A 94 -2.34 2.14 13.53
C GLN A 94 -2.77 2.28 14.99
N PRO A 95 -3.61 3.29 15.32
CA PRO A 95 -4.35 3.36 16.57
C PRO A 95 -5.15 2.08 16.86
N VAL A 96 -5.47 1.89 18.13
CA VAL A 96 -6.11 0.64 18.60
C VAL A 96 -7.60 0.77 18.86
N ASP A 97 -8.16 1.97 18.67
CA ASP A 97 -9.56 2.23 18.91
C ASP A 97 -10.49 1.47 17.95
N PRO A 98 -11.65 0.99 18.43
CA PRO A 98 -12.11 0.99 19.81
C PRO A 98 -11.49 -0.13 20.66
N VAL A 99 -10.83 0.26 21.77
CA VAL A 99 -10.07 -0.67 22.65
C VAL A 99 -10.95 -1.74 23.27
N GLU A 100 -12.22 -1.42 23.53
CA GLU A 100 -13.19 -2.33 24.14
C GLU A 100 -13.59 -3.52 23.25
N GLU A 101 -13.28 -3.48 21.97
CA GLU A 101 -13.55 -4.59 21.04
C GLU A 101 -12.38 -5.59 20.92
N TRP A 102 -11.25 -5.32 21.59
CA TRP A 102 -10.14 -6.26 21.62
C TRP A 102 -10.34 -7.38 22.63
N GLU A 103 -10.11 -8.63 22.20
CA GLU A 103 -10.14 -9.83 23.06
C GLU A 103 -8.99 -9.87 24.07
N ALA A 104 -7.85 -9.23 23.74
CA ALA A 104 -6.69 -9.07 24.60
C ALA A 104 -6.17 -7.64 24.44
N ALA A 105 -5.34 -7.16 25.40
CA ALA A 105 -4.74 -5.83 25.27
C ALA A 105 -3.90 -5.75 23.99
N PRO A 106 -4.08 -4.72 23.13
CA PRO A 106 -3.49 -4.67 21.79
C PRO A 106 -1.96 -4.82 21.74
N PHE A 107 -1.27 -4.37 22.78
CA PHE A 107 0.18 -4.44 22.93
C PHE A 107 0.64 -5.48 23.97
N GLN A 108 -0.21 -6.47 24.25
CA GLN A 108 0.13 -7.68 25.00
C GLN A 108 -0.15 -8.90 24.11
N PRO A 109 0.79 -9.25 23.22
CA PRO A 109 0.52 -10.22 22.17
C PRO A 109 0.14 -11.58 22.72
N LEU A 110 -0.99 -12.11 22.26
CA LEU A 110 -1.56 -13.39 22.67
C LEU A 110 -1.40 -14.43 21.57
N GLU A 111 -0.64 -15.47 21.85
CA GLU A 111 -0.54 -16.64 20.96
C GLU A 111 -1.67 -17.63 21.27
N ARG A 112 -2.47 -17.97 20.25
CA ARG A 112 -3.58 -18.92 20.37
C ARG A 112 -3.82 -19.60 19.02
N ASP A 113 -3.91 -20.93 19.02
CA ASP A 113 -4.29 -21.75 17.85
C ASP A 113 -3.44 -21.46 16.56
N GLY A 114 -2.16 -21.19 16.73
CA GLY A 114 -1.25 -20.87 15.63
C GLY A 114 -1.34 -19.43 15.12
N LEU A 115 -2.12 -18.59 15.78
CA LEU A 115 -2.24 -17.16 15.53
C LEU A 115 -1.52 -16.38 16.63
N LEU A 116 -0.95 -15.24 16.27
CA LEU A 116 -0.47 -14.25 17.22
C LEU A 116 -1.31 -12.98 17.07
N LEU A 117 -2.10 -12.68 18.12
CA LEU A 117 -2.95 -11.49 18.20
C LEU A 117 -2.15 -10.32 18.79
N GLY A 118 -2.32 -9.13 18.23
CA GLY A 118 -1.72 -7.89 18.71
C GLY A 118 -1.57 -6.87 17.58
N ARG A 119 -1.64 -5.58 17.89
CA ARG A 119 -1.45 -4.50 16.90
C ARG A 119 -0.01 -4.48 16.37
N GLY A 120 0.13 -4.52 15.04
CA GLY A 120 1.43 -4.59 14.35
C GLY A 120 1.94 -6.02 14.13
N THR A 121 1.17 -7.06 14.47
CA THR A 121 1.60 -8.44 14.23
C THR A 121 1.58 -8.81 12.75
N ALA A 122 0.58 -8.35 12.00
CA ALA A 122 0.44 -8.54 10.56
C ALA A 122 0.97 -7.34 9.78
N ASP A 123 0.80 -6.15 10.31
CA ASP A 123 1.05 -4.88 9.65
C ASP A 123 2.00 -4.00 10.49
N ASP A 124 3.31 -3.98 10.24
CA ASP A 124 4.14 -4.77 9.31
C ASP A 124 5.31 -5.46 10.05
N LYS A 125 5.34 -5.36 11.41
CA LYS A 125 6.44 -5.88 12.25
C LYS A 125 6.71 -7.38 12.01
N GLY A 126 5.65 -8.16 11.78
CA GLY A 126 5.77 -9.59 11.50
C GLY A 126 6.53 -9.88 10.22
N HIS A 127 6.25 -9.15 9.15
CA HIS A 127 6.91 -9.32 7.87
C HIS A 127 8.38 -8.88 7.91
N ILE A 128 8.70 -7.79 8.61
CA ILE A 128 10.10 -7.36 8.77
C ILE A 128 10.91 -8.46 9.50
N LEU A 129 10.37 -9.01 10.60
CA LEU A 129 11.07 -10.08 11.31
C LEU A 129 11.16 -11.37 10.48
N MET A 130 10.19 -11.67 9.64
CA MET A 130 10.23 -12.78 8.68
C MET A 130 11.47 -12.69 7.78
N HIS A 131 11.78 -11.50 7.25
CA HIS A 131 13.01 -11.27 6.48
C HIS A 131 14.27 -11.47 7.31
N LEU A 132 14.35 -10.86 8.48
CA LEU A 132 15.54 -10.90 9.33
C LEU A 132 15.84 -12.30 9.85
N GLU A 133 14.82 -13.07 10.22
CA GLU A 133 15.02 -14.46 10.68
C GLU A 133 15.35 -15.42 9.52
N ALA A 134 14.86 -15.16 8.30
CA ALA A 134 15.32 -15.87 7.11
C ALA A 134 16.81 -15.62 6.84
N VAL A 135 17.26 -14.37 6.94
CA VAL A 135 18.67 -13.97 6.87
C VAL A 135 19.49 -14.74 7.90
N ARG A 136 19.06 -14.74 9.15
CA ARG A 136 19.77 -15.45 10.22
C ARG A 136 19.86 -16.95 9.97
N GLY A 137 18.78 -17.59 9.50
CA GLY A 137 18.76 -19.00 9.16
C GLY A 137 19.74 -19.35 8.03
N ILE A 138 19.82 -18.52 6.98
CA ILE A 138 20.81 -18.72 5.90
C ILE A 138 22.24 -18.58 6.44
N LEU A 139 22.52 -17.58 7.27
CA LEU A 139 23.82 -17.37 7.88
C LEU A 139 24.22 -18.52 8.82
N ASP A 140 23.27 -19.10 9.54
CA ASP A 140 23.52 -20.27 10.39
C ASP A 140 23.89 -21.54 9.57
N ALA A 141 23.34 -21.65 8.33
CA ALA A 141 23.61 -22.76 7.43
C ALA A 141 24.90 -22.55 6.61
N GLU A 142 25.06 -21.39 5.99
CA GLU A 142 26.06 -21.16 4.93
C GLU A 142 27.19 -20.20 5.35
N GLY A 143 27.02 -19.47 6.48
CA GLY A 143 27.96 -18.45 6.95
C GLY A 143 27.96 -17.14 6.16
N ARG A 144 27.25 -17.10 5.04
CA ARG A 144 27.10 -15.91 4.16
C ARG A 144 25.73 -15.89 3.49
N LEU A 145 25.32 -14.74 2.98
CA LEU A 145 24.12 -14.61 2.14
C LEU A 145 24.48 -14.85 0.66
N PRO A 146 23.54 -15.35 -0.15
CA PRO A 146 23.72 -15.46 -1.60
C PRO A 146 23.57 -14.12 -2.33
N VAL A 147 23.10 -13.07 -1.67
CA VAL A 147 22.88 -11.71 -2.19
C VAL A 147 23.44 -10.68 -1.22
N ASN A 148 23.67 -9.46 -1.70
CA ASN A 148 23.77 -8.30 -0.82
C ASN A 148 22.36 -7.91 -0.38
N LEU A 149 22.17 -7.62 0.90
CA LEU A 149 20.86 -7.27 1.46
C LEU A 149 20.91 -5.92 2.15
N LYS A 150 19.91 -5.10 1.87
CA LYS A 150 19.62 -3.85 2.55
C LYS A 150 18.19 -3.89 3.08
N LEU A 151 17.95 -3.25 4.18
CA LEU A 151 16.62 -3.03 4.78
C LEU A 151 16.45 -1.54 5.03
N ILE A 152 15.32 -1.00 4.62
CA ILE A 152 14.81 0.29 5.05
C ILE A 152 13.43 0.10 5.67
N ALA A 153 13.24 0.57 6.89
CA ALA A 153 11.94 0.56 7.55
C ALA A 153 11.61 1.96 8.06
N GLU A 154 10.51 2.53 7.58
CA GLU A 154 10.05 3.84 8.03
C GLU A 154 9.20 3.76 9.31
N GLY A 155 8.95 4.91 9.93
CA GLY A 155 8.13 5.04 11.13
C GLY A 155 6.88 5.89 10.93
N GLU A 156 6.44 6.11 9.68
CA GLU A 156 5.34 7.00 9.31
C GLU A 156 4.42 6.45 8.22
N GLU A 157 4.48 5.17 7.89
CA GLU A 157 3.64 4.58 6.84
C GLU A 157 2.16 4.80 7.16
N GLU A 158 1.78 4.52 8.38
CA GLU A 158 0.42 4.61 8.90
C GLU A 158 -0.08 6.06 9.08
N ASN A 159 0.81 7.00 8.93
CA ASN A 159 0.53 8.45 8.91
C ASN A 159 0.72 9.08 7.51
N GLY A 160 0.90 8.25 6.46
CA GLY A 160 1.01 8.67 5.07
C GLY A 160 2.42 8.97 4.57
N SER A 161 3.47 8.52 5.25
CA SER A 161 4.89 8.56 4.80
C SER A 161 5.38 9.96 4.40
N GLU A 162 4.96 11.01 5.12
CA GLU A 162 5.20 12.42 4.72
C GLU A 162 6.69 12.73 4.50
N HIS A 163 7.58 12.10 5.26
CA HIS A 163 9.02 12.39 5.19
C HIS A 163 9.83 11.31 4.48
N PHE A 164 9.22 10.22 4.05
CA PHE A 164 9.94 9.07 3.50
C PHE A 164 10.68 9.39 2.20
N GLU A 165 10.06 10.13 1.28
CA GLU A 165 10.71 10.56 0.03
C GLU A 165 11.99 11.36 0.32
N SER A 166 11.95 12.27 1.29
CA SER A 166 13.12 13.08 1.66
C SER A 166 14.25 12.22 2.24
N VAL A 167 13.93 11.19 3.03
CA VAL A 167 14.90 10.21 3.55
C VAL A 167 15.54 9.43 2.42
N LEU A 168 14.76 8.94 1.46
CA LEU A 168 15.32 8.23 0.29
C LEU A 168 16.24 9.14 -0.52
N MET A 169 15.85 10.38 -0.77
CA MET A 169 16.65 11.36 -1.52
C MET A 169 17.98 11.67 -0.83
N GLU A 170 17.99 11.80 0.50
CA GLU A 170 19.21 12.07 1.27
C GLU A 170 20.18 10.89 1.23
N HIS A 171 19.67 9.66 1.13
CA HIS A 171 20.44 8.43 1.24
C HIS A 171 20.50 7.59 -0.05
N LEU A 172 20.18 8.15 -1.22
CA LEU A 172 20.09 7.43 -2.49
C LEU A 172 21.28 6.50 -2.76
N GLY A 173 22.52 6.98 -2.57
CA GLY A 173 23.72 6.17 -2.79
C GLY A 173 23.87 4.98 -1.84
N GLN A 174 23.29 5.05 -0.64
CA GLN A 174 23.29 3.93 0.32
C GLN A 174 22.16 2.92 0.00
N LEU A 175 21.10 3.37 -0.67
CA LEU A 175 19.92 2.56 -1.01
C LEU A 175 19.99 1.91 -2.38
N GLU A 176 21.04 2.20 -3.20
CA GLU A 176 21.21 1.53 -4.51
C GLU A 176 20.99 0.03 -4.41
N ALA A 177 20.11 -0.50 -5.25
CA ALA A 177 19.73 -1.91 -5.29
C ALA A 177 19.44 -2.34 -6.74
N ASP A 178 19.31 -3.63 -6.98
CA ASP A 178 18.92 -4.20 -8.27
C ASP A 178 17.43 -4.60 -8.28
N VAL A 179 16.85 -4.78 -7.11
CA VAL A 179 15.43 -5.12 -6.90
C VAL A 179 15.00 -4.72 -5.49
N ALA A 180 13.76 -4.25 -5.34
CA ALA A 180 13.13 -4.07 -4.04
C ALA A 180 12.12 -5.20 -3.75
N VAL A 181 12.07 -5.66 -2.49
CA VAL A 181 11.08 -6.64 -2.03
C VAL A 181 10.30 -6.05 -0.87
N ILE A 182 9.00 -6.03 -1.01
CA ILE A 182 8.05 -5.46 -0.07
C ILE A 182 7.11 -6.56 0.39
N SER A 183 6.95 -6.76 1.70
CA SER A 183 6.08 -7.82 2.23
C SER A 183 4.78 -7.31 2.86
N ASP A 184 4.58 -6.01 2.86
CA ASP A 184 3.35 -5.37 3.32
C ASP A 184 2.19 -5.57 2.31
N THR A 185 1.88 -6.84 2.06
CA THR A 185 0.79 -7.30 1.17
C THR A 185 0.28 -8.67 1.64
N GLY A 186 -0.79 -9.17 0.99
CA GLY A 186 -1.42 -10.40 1.42
C GLY A 186 -1.53 -11.49 0.36
N MET A 187 -1.98 -12.65 0.82
CA MET A 187 -2.35 -13.81 0.03
C MET A 187 -3.87 -13.88 -0.17
N LEU A 188 -4.33 -14.68 -1.11
CA LEU A 188 -5.77 -14.91 -1.30
C LEU A 188 -6.37 -15.80 -0.21
N SER A 189 -5.61 -16.76 0.28
CA SER A 189 -5.95 -17.63 1.41
C SER A 189 -4.69 -18.34 1.93
N ARG A 190 -4.83 -19.08 3.01
CA ARG A 190 -3.75 -19.92 3.58
C ARG A 190 -3.13 -20.89 2.57
N GLU A 191 -3.92 -21.39 1.62
CA GLU A 191 -3.51 -22.38 0.62
C GLU A 191 -3.21 -21.78 -0.74
N GLN A 192 -3.72 -20.58 -1.03
CA GLN A 192 -3.53 -19.92 -2.32
C GLN A 192 -2.62 -18.70 -2.16
N PRO A 193 -1.32 -18.84 -2.46
CA PRO A 193 -0.40 -17.70 -2.46
C PRO A 193 -0.74 -16.69 -3.54
N ALA A 194 -0.35 -15.45 -3.32
CA ALA A 194 -0.47 -14.37 -4.27
C ALA A 194 0.81 -13.55 -4.36
N LEU A 195 1.03 -12.93 -5.52
CA LEU A 195 1.99 -11.84 -5.72
C LEU A 195 1.24 -10.62 -6.21
N THR A 196 1.38 -9.52 -5.54
CA THR A 196 0.82 -8.25 -5.99
C THR A 196 1.75 -7.67 -7.05
N ILE A 197 1.26 -7.56 -8.28
CA ILE A 197 2.05 -7.07 -9.43
C ILE A 197 1.75 -5.63 -9.78
N ALA A 198 0.70 -5.04 -9.24
CA ALA A 198 0.35 -3.64 -9.46
C ALA A 198 -0.42 -3.03 -8.29
N LEU A 199 -0.15 -1.74 -8.07
CA LEU A 199 -0.87 -0.85 -7.17
C LEU A 199 -1.40 0.32 -7.99
N ARG A 200 -2.64 0.78 -7.71
CA ARG A 200 -3.16 1.99 -8.34
C ARG A 200 -2.56 3.24 -7.71
N GLY A 201 -2.36 4.27 -8.51
CA GLY A 201 -2.11 5.60 -8.02
C GLY A 201 -3.37 6.27 -7.48
N MET A 202 -3.20 7.49 -6.99
CA MET A 202 -4.29 8.30 -6.47
C MET A 202 -4.06 9.77 -6.79
N ALA A 203 -5.16 10.51 -6.95
CA ALA A 203 -5.18 11.97 -6.88
C ALA A 203 -6.42 12.41 -6.11
N TYR A 204 -6.26 13.37 -5.21
CA TYR A 204 -7.32 13.87 -4.33
C TYR A 204 -7.43 15.38 -4.44
N TRP A 205 -8.62 15.88 -4.68
CA TRP A 205 -8.85 17.29 -4.97
C TRP A 205 -9.95 17.89 -4.13
N GLU A 206 -9.89 19.21 -4.04
CA GLU A 206 -11.02 20.03 -3.62
C GLU A 206 -11.46 20.92 -4.77
N VAL A 207 -12.78 20.96 -5.03
CA VAL A 207 -13.41 21.91 -5.93
C VAL A 207 -14.27 22.87 -5.12
N ARG A 208 -14.13 24.18 -5.37
CA ARG A 208 -14.96 25.23 -4.80
C ARG A 208 -15.64 26.02 -5.90
N VAL A 209 -16.92 26.25 -5.73
CA VAL A 209 -17.77 27.03 -6.65
C VAL A 209 -18.30 28.26 -5.94
N ARG A 210 -18.14 29.41 -6.57
CA ARG A 210 -18.64 30.68 -6.04
C ARG A 210 -19.53 31.39 -7.08
N THR A 211 -20.74 31.88 -6.65
CA THR A 211 -21.72 32.54 -7.50
C THR A 211 -22.08 33.94 -7.02
N SER A 212 -21.65 34.30 -5.80
CA SER A 212 -21.90 35.66 -5.24
C SER A 212 -20.82 36.01 -4.21
N ASP A 213 -20.76 37.26 -3.81
CA ASP A 213 -19.78 37.73 -2.81
C ASP A 213 -20.19 37.39 -1.37
N THR A 214 -21.49 37.25 -1.12
CA THR A 214 -22.07 36.99 0.20
C THR A 214 -23.30 36.10 0.08
N ASP A 215 -23.67 35.45 1.19
CA ASP A 215 -24.92 34.73 1.30
C ASP A 215 -26.12 35.66 1.07
N LEU A 216 -27.15 35.17 0.38
CA LEU A 216 -28.30 35.95 -0.06
C LEU A 216 -29.61 35.41 0.53
N HIS A 217 -30.56 36.29 0.81
CA HIS A 217 -31.89 35.89 1.26
C HIS A 217 -32.66 35.22 0.13
N SER A 218 -33.02 33.92 0.29
CA SER A 218 -33.65 33.13 -0.78
C SER A 218 -35.03 33.66 -1.22
N GLY A 219 -35.77 34.32 -0.33
CA GLY A 219 -37.05 34.95 -0.67
C GLY A 219 -36.90 36.23 -1.52
N VAL A 220 -35.72 36.85 -1.54
CA VAL A 220 -35.43 38.04 -2.33
C VAL A 220 -34.77 37.72 -3.65
N TYR A 221 -33.79 36.82 -3.60
CA TYR A 221 -32.91 36.51 -4.74
C TYR A 221 -33.22 35.16 -5.39
N GLY A 222 -34.11 34.33 -4.81
CA GLY A 222 -34.49 33.04 -5.38
C GLY A 222 -35.11 33.20 -6.75
N GLY A 223 -34.62 32.38 -7.70
CA GLY A 223 -35.03 32.48 -9.12
C GLY A 223 -34.34 33.56 -9.93
N ALA A 224 -33.62 34.50 -9.27
CA ALA A 224 -32.92 35.60 -9.94
C ALA A 224 -31.40 35.39 -10.06
N VAL A 225 -30.82 34.53 -9.20
CA VAL A 225 -29.38 34.27 -9.17
C VAL A 225 -29.07 32.77 -9.22
N LEU A 226 -27.85 32.41 -9.62
CA LEU A 226 -27.40 31.05 -9.56
C LEU A 226 -27.16 30.60 -8.11
N ASN A 227 -27.63 29.41 -7.77
CA ASN A 227 -27.32 28.75 -6.50
C ASN A 227 -26.08 27.88 -6.67
N PRO A 228 -24.98 28.13 -5.92
CA PRO A 228 -23.72 27.39 -6.11
C PRO A 228 -23.86 25.91 -5.80
N ILE A 229 -24.75 25.50 -4.88
CA ILE A 229 -25.02 24.07 -4.61
C ILE A 229 -25.65 23.43 -5.85
N ALA A 230 -26.63 24.03 -6.46
CA ALA A 230 -27.27 23.50 -7.67
C ALA A 230 -26.29 23.42 -8.84
N VAL A 231 -25.46 24.46 -9.02
CA VAL A 231 -24.38 24.45 -10.03
C VAL A 231 -23.40 23.32 -9.78
N LEU A 232 -22.89 23.20 -8.55
CA LEU A 232 -21.95 22.13 -8.18
C LEU A 232 -22.55 20.75 -8.40
N CYS A 233 -23.79 20.50 -7.94
CA CYS A 233 -24.47 19.22 -8.16
C CYS A 233 -24.59 18.87 -9.64
N GLN A 234 -24.88 19.82 -10.51
CA GLN A 234 -24.95 19.59 -11.97
C GLN A 234 -23.57 19.26 -12.54
N MET A 235 -22.52 19.98 -12.12
CA MET A 235 -21.15 19.71 -12.55
C MET A 235 -20.70 18.30 -12.12
N LEU A 236 -20.96 17.92 -10.88
CA LEU A 236 -20.59 16.61 -10.33
C LEU A 236 -21.39 15.47 -10.99
N ALA A 237 -22.70 15.64 -11.18
CA ALA A 237 -23.53 14.66 -11.87
C ALA A 237 -23.09 14.44 -13.33
N GLY A 238 -22.50 15.45 -13.95
CA GLY A 238 -21.97 15.38 -15.30
C GLY A 238 -20.62 14.68 -15.43
N LEU A 239 -19.96 14.27 -14.32
CA LEU A 239 -18.67 13.57 -14.36
C LEU A 239 -18.77 12.14 -14.85
N HIS A 240 -19.96 11.53 -14.79
CA HIS A 240 -20.20 10.16 -15.27
C HIS A 240 -21.41 10.12 -16.19
N ASP A 241 -21.39 9.20 -17.14
CA ASP A 241 -22.56 8.86 -17.95
C ASP A 241 -23.38 7.73 -17.31
N ASP A 242 -24.49 7.39 -17.94
CA ASP A 242 -25.41 6.32 -17.50
C ASP A 242 -24.75 4.91 -17.46
N ALA A 243 -23.62 4.74 -18.14
CA ALA A 243 -22.81 3.52 -18.12
C ALA A 243 -21.71 3.53 -17.04
N GLY A 244 -21.70 4.54 -16.19
CA GLY A 244 -20.68 4.73 -15.14
C GLY A 244 -19.30 5.12 -15.67
N ARG A 245 -19.21 5.53 -16.95
CA ARG A 245 -17.97 5.96 -17.59
C ARG A 245 -17.69 7.44 -17.27
N VAL A 246 -16.46 7.76 -16.91
CA VAL A 246 -16.03 9.14 -16.69
C VAL A 246 -16.12 9.94 -18.00
N THR A 247 -16.81 11.08 -17.97
CA THR A 247 -17.10 11.92 -19.16
C THR A 247 -16.03 12.97 -19.44
N VAL A 248 -15.02 13.08 -18.57
CA VAL A 248 -13.93 14.04 -18.74
C VAL A 248 -13.13 13.71 -20.01
N PRO A 249 -13.10 14.58 -21.02
CA PRO A 249 -12.38 14.32 -22.26
C PRO A 249 -10.88 14.09 -22.00
N GLY A 250 -10.32 13.04 -22.59
CA GLY A 250 -8.92 12.65 -22.43
C GLY A 250 -8.66 11.77 -21.19
N PHE A 251 -9.61 11.58 -20.29
CA PHE A 251 -9.41 10.83 -19.04
C PHE A 251 -8.90 9.40 -19.26
N TYR A 252 -9.28 8.78 -20.36
CA TYR A 252 -8.90 7.41 -20.70
C TYR A 252 -7.80 7.30 -21.76
N ASP A 253 -7.28 8.42 -22.30
CA ASP A 253 -6.38 8.39 -23.46
C ASP A 253 -5.06 7.66 -23.18
N GLN A 254 -4.58 7.72 -21.93
CA GLN A 254 -3.37 7.02 -21.48
C GLN A 254 -3.68 5.65 -20.86
N VAL A 255 -4.96 5.28 -20.68
CA VAL A 255 -5.33 4.03 -20.02
C VAL A 255 -5.03 2.85 -20.93
N ARG A 256 -4.07 2.03 -20.54
CA ARG A 256 -3.67 0.84 -21.28
C ARG A 256 -4.74 -0.24 -21.23
N SER A 257 -5.04 -0.83 -22.39
CA SER A 257 -5.87 -2.02 -22.45
C SER A 257 -5.06 -3.26 -22.07
N LEU A 258 -5.66 -4.15 -21.26
CA LEU A 258 -5.05 -5.45 -21.00
C LEU A 258 -4.97 -6.26 -22.29
N SER A 259 -3.86 -6.97 -22.49
CA SER A 259 -3.76 -8.04 -23.46
C SER A 259 -4.72 -9.19 -23.10
N THR A 260 -4.99 -10.09 -24.05
CA THR A 260 -5.81 -11.28 -23.78
C THR A 260 -5.18 -12.13 -22.66
N ALA A 261 -3.85 -12.30 -22.67
CA ALA A 261 -3.14 -13.07 -21.66
C ALA A 261 -3.28 -12.46 -20.24
N GLU A 262 -3.12 -11.15 -20.10
CA GLU A 262 -3.30 -10.47 -18.82
C GLU A 262 -4.76 -10.53 -18.32
N ARG A 263 -5.72 -10.50 -19.24
CA ARG A 263 -7.14 -10.62 -18.89
C ARG A 263 -7.49 -12.05 -18.46
N ASP A 264 -6.94 -13.06 -19.13
CA ASP A 264 -7.09 -14.46 -18.77
C ASP A 264 -6.44 -14.76 -17.40
N GLU A 265 -5.29 -14.15 -17.13
CA GLU A 265 -4.59 -14.25 -15.84
C GLU A 265 -5.44 -13.62 -14.71
N LEU A 266 -5.95 -12.42 -14.92
CA LEU A 266 -6.83 -11.75 -13.96
C LEU A 266 -8.12 -12.55 -13.71
N ALA A 267 -8.67 -13.20 -14.73
CA ALA A 267 -9.86 -14.04 -14.62
C ALA A 267 -9.61 -15.35 -13.84
N GLN A 268 -8.36 -15.79 -13.70
CA GLN A 268 -7.99 -16.95 -12.87
C GLN A 268 -7.91 -16.62 -11.38
N VAL A 269 -7.86 -15.36 -10.99
CA VAL A 269 -7.89 -14.96 -9.59
C VAL A 269 -9.26 -15.33 -9.01
N PRO A 270 -9.31 -16.21 -7.99
CA PRO A 270 -10.58 -16.56 -7.37
C PRO A 270 -11.17 -15.34 -6.69
N PHE A 271 -12.27 -14.83 -7.24
CA PHE A 271 -12.97 -13.66 -6.73
C PHE A 271 -14.48 -13.85 -6.89
N ASP A 272 -15.19 -13.78 -5.78
CA ASP A 272 -16.65 -13.84 -5.74
C ASP A 272 -17.22 -12.45 -5.41
N GLU A 273 -17.91 -11.84 -6.38
CA GLU A 273 -18.48 -10.49 -6.25
C GLU A 273 -19.50 -10.41 -5.12
N ASP A 274 -20.33 -11.44 -4.93
CA ASP A 274 -21.33 -11.49 -3.86
C ASP A 274 -20.67 -11.51 -2.47
N SER A 275 -19.62 -12.32 -2.31
CA SER A 275 -18.87 -12.40 -1.06
C SER A 275 -18.10 -11.12 -0.76
N PHE A 276 -17.72 -10.35 -1.78
CA PHE A 276 -17.06 -9.06 -1.61
C PHE A 276 -18.03 -7.94 -1.21
N LEU A 277 -19.22 -7.89 -1.82
CA LEU A 277 -20.18 -6.79 -1.62
C LEU A 277 -21.11 -7.02 -0.42
N ARG A 278 -21.49 -8.28 -0.17
CA ARG A 278 -22.48 -8.63 0.86
C ARG A 278 -22.10 -8.22 2.29
N PRO A 279 -20.85 -8.40 2.76
CA PRO A 279 -20.46 -8.01 4.12
C PRO A 279 -20.61 -6.51 4.39
N VAL A 280 -20.43 -5.69 3.37
CA VAL A 280 -20.53 -4.22 3.46
C VAL A 280 -21.91 -3.68 3.03
N GLY A 281 -22.84 -4.57 2.60
CA GLY A 281 -24.17 -4.18 2.17
C GLY A 281 -24.21 -3.26 0.94
N ALA A 282 -23.16 -3.28 0.11
CA ALA A 282 -23.02 -2.37 -1.02
C ALA A 282 -23.75 -2.90 -2.26
N ILE A 283 -24.20 -1.97 -3.10
CA ILE A 283 -24.75 -2.25 -4.43
C ILE A 283 -23.62 -2.10 -5.45
N SER A 284 -23.48 -3.07 -6.35
CA SER A 284 -22.49 -3.01 -7.42
C SER A 284 -22.72 -1.80 -8.34
N GLY A 285 -21.63 -1.12 -8.71
CA GLY A 285 -21.65 0.07 -9.56
C GLY A 285 -20.36 0.20 -10.39
N GLY A 286 -20.20 1.30 -11.10
CA GLY A 286 -19.00 1.64 -11.87
C GLY A 286 -19.12 1.36 -13.36
N GLU A 287 -18.00 1.40 -14.09
CA GLU A 287 -17.94 1.39 -15.55
C GLU A 287 -18.49 0.08 -16.15
N ALA A 288 -19.52 0.18 -16.98
CA ALA A 288 -20.13 -0.95 -17.66
C ALA A 288 -19.15 -1.62 -18.64
N GLY A 289 -19.30 -2.95 -18.83
CA GLY A 289 -18.45 -3.74 -19.72
C GLY A 289 -17.18 -4.28 -19.08
N TYR A 290 -16.96 -4.00 -17.79
CA TYR A 290 -15.86 -4.54 -16.99
C TYR A 290 -16.40 -5.32 -15.79
N SER A 291 -15.72 -6.42 -15.42
CA SER A 291 -16.01 -7.14 -14.17
C SER A 291 -15.71 -6.28 -12.95
N LEU A 292 -16.23 -6.63 -11.79
CA LEU A 292 -15.94 -5.92 -10.55
C LEU A 292 -14.42 -5.93 -10.26
N MET A 293 -13.75 -7.05 -10.51
CA MET A 293 -12.30 -7.16 -10.37
C MET A 293 -11.58 -6.16 -11.27
N GLU A 294 -11.94 -6.07 -12.55
CA GLU A 294 -11.34 -5.11 -13.48
C GLU A 294 -11.60 -3.66 -13.02
N ARG A 295 -12.82 -3.33 -12.62
CA ARG A 295 -13.17 -1.97 -12.17
C ARG A 295 -12.36 -1.54 -10.94
N ARG A 296 -12.13 -2.45 -10.00
CA ARG A 296 -11.41 -2.12 -8.77
C ARG A 296 -9.88 -2.16 -8.90
N THR A 297 -9.32 -2.74 -9.96
CA THR A 297 -7.86 -2.97 -10.04
C THR A 297 -7.17 -2.39 -11.27
N ILE A 298 -7.84 -2.37 -12.44
CA ILE A 298 -7.21 -1.94 -13.70
C ILE A 298 -7.92 -0.77 -14.38
N ARG A 299 -9.07 -0.36 -13.85
CA ARG A 299 -9.76 0.82 -14.37
C ARG A 299 -9.53 2.02 -13.46
N PRO A 300 -9.32 3.22 -14.04
CA PRO A 300 -9.29 4.44 -13.23
C PRO A 300 -10.70 4.75 -12.72
N THR A 301 -10.78 5.44 -11.60
CA THR A 301 -12.05 5.89 -11.02
C THR A 301 -12.05 7.39 -10.81
N LEU A 302 -13.24 7.97 -10.67
CA LEU A 302 -13.41 9.35 -10.24
C LEU A 302 -14.60 9.40 -9.28
N GLU A 303 -14.31 9.59 -7.98
CA GLU A 303 -15.29 9.47 -6.90
C GLU A 303 -15.54 10.82 -6.23
N ILE A 304 -16.77 11.00 -5.72
CA ILE A 304 -17.15 12.14 -4.91
C ILE A 304 -17.07 11.75 -3.45
N CYS A 305 -16.04 12.20 -2.74
CA CYS A 305 -15.78 11.83 -1.34
C CYS A 305 -16.50 12.72 -0.33
N GLY A 306 -16.94 13.91 -0.72
CA GLY A 306 -17.66 14.83 0.14
C GLY A 306 -18.25 15.99 -0.64
N ILE A 307 -19.31 16.56 -0.10
CA ILE A 307 -19.96 17.75 -0.65
C ILE A 307 -20.42 18.64 0.50
N TRP A 308 -20.26 19.96 0.36
CA TRP A 308 -20.74 20.92 1.35
C TRP A 308 -21.25 22.20 0.70
N GLY A 309 -22.09 22.91 1.43
CA GLY A 309 -22.63 24.23 1.05
C GLY A 309 -23.95 24.53 1.75
N GLY A 310 -24.27 25.80 1.87
CA GLY A 310 -25.50 26.26 2.50
C GLY A 310 -25.53 26.07 4.01
N TYR A 311 -26.72 26.09 4.59
CA TYR A 311 -26.92 25.96 6.01
C TYR A 311 -27.05 24.51 6.41
N GLN A 312 -26.20 24.07 7.35
CA GLN A 312 -26.15 22.70 7.87
C GLN A 312 -26.43 22.62 9.38
N GLY A 313 -26.78 23.75 9.99
CA GLY A 313 -27.16 23.78 11.40
C GLY A 313 -28.59 23.31 11.65
N GLU A 314 -28.97 23.21 12.92
CA GLU A 314 -30.31 22.81 13.32
C GLU A 314 -31.34 23.89 12.92
N GLY A 315 -32.54 23.48 12.50
CA GLY A 315 -33.63 24.33 12.07
C GLY A 315 -33.54 24.79 10.60
N ALA A 316 -34.25 25.82 10.23
CA ALA A 316 -34.32 26.34 8.85
C ALA A 316 -33.69 27.72 8.71
N LYS A 317 -32.88 27.90 7.66
CA LYS A 317 -32.35 29.20 7.24
C LYS A 317 -32.64 29.40 5.75
N THR A 318 -33.42 30.44 5.42
CA THR A 318 -33.82 30.76 4.03
C THR A 318 -32.68 31.48 3.29
N VAL A 319 -31.64 30.77 2.93
CA VAL A 319 -30.40 31.29 2.37
C VAL A 319 -30.06 30.65 1.01
N ILE A 320 -29.54 31.46 0.10
CA ILE A 320 -28.74 31.01 -1.05
C ILE A 320 -27.29 31.28 -0.65
N PRO A 321 -26.44 30.24 -0.48
CA PRO A 321 -25.06 30.46 -0.06
C PRO A 321 -24.26 31.14 -1.16
N ALA A 322 -23.17 31.81 -0.79
CA ALA A 322 -22.24 32.39 -1.75
C ALA A 322 -21.35 31.31 -2.42
N ARG A 323 -21.13 30.21 -1.72
CA ARG A 323 -20.14 29.14 -2.09
C ARG A 323 -20.70 27.78 -1.82
N ALA A 324 -20.18 26.80 -2.57
CA ALA A 324 -20.31 25.36 -2.32
C ALA A 324 -19.01 24.69 -2.72
N GLY A 325 -18.75 23.49 -2.21
CA GLY A 325 -17.56 22.75 -2.57
C GLY A 325 -17.75 21.23 -2.46
N ALA A 326 -16.82 20.51 -3.06
CA ALA A 326 -16.75 19.05 -2.98
C ALA A 326 -15.32 18.57 -2.90
N LYS A 327 -15.13 17.39 -2.32
CA LYS A 327 -13.90 16.62 -2.37
C LYS A 327 -14.06 15.49 -3.37
N LEU A 328 -13.06 15.33 -4.23
CA LEU A 328 -13.02 14.33 -5.28
C LEU A 328 -11.77 13.48 -5.12
N SER A 329 -11.84 12.22 -5.49
CA SER A 329 -10.67 11.36 -5.61
C SER A 329 -10.70 10.57 -6.92
N SER A 330 -9.53 10.27 -7.44
CA SER A 330 -9.35 9.36 -8.57
C SER A 330 -8.34 8.30 -8.20
N ARG A 331 -8.66 7.05 -8.51
CA ARG A 331 -7.62 6.02 -8.57
C ARG A 331 -7.06 6.01 -9.98
N LEU A 332 -5.73 6.11 -10.07
CA LEU A 332 -4.99 6.17 -11.32
C LEU A 332 -4.43 4.79 -11.68
N VAL A 333 -4.39 4.50 -12.96
CA VAL A 333 -3.83 3.24 -13.46
C VAL A 333 -2.53 3.50 -14.23
N PRO A 334 -1.74 2.46 -14.55
CA PRO A 334 -0.50 2.64 -15.31
C PRO A 334 -0.66 3.57 -16.51
N ASP A 335 0.36 4.41 -16.70
CA ASP A 335 0.50 5.46 -17.71
C ASP A 335 -0.31 6.75 -17.46
N GLN A 336 -1.14 6.83 -16.43
CA GLN A 336 -1.74 8.09 -15.97
C GLN A 336 -0.87 8.78 -14.92
N THR A 337 -0.82 10.11 -14.94
CA THR A 337 -0.20 10.93 -13.90
C THR A 337 -1.22 11.79 -13.19
N ALA A 338 -0.97 12.08 -11.91
CA ALA A 338 -1.86 12.96 -11.11
C ALA A 338 -1.96 14.36 -11.73
N ASP A 339 -0.86 14.90 -12.23
CA ASP A 339 -0.81 16.23 -12.87
C ASP A 339 -1.68 16.29 -14.13
N GLU A 340 -1.56 15.30 -15.03
CA GLU A 340 -2.36 15.26 -16.25
C GLU A 340 -3.85 15.13 -15.93
N VAL A 341 -4.21 14.21 -15.04
CA VAL A 341 -5.62 14.01 -14.67
C VAL A 341 -6.16 15.24 -13.92
N THR A 342 -5.35 15.90 -13.10
CA THR A 342 -5.72 17.18 -12.45
C THR A 342 -6.05 18.25 -13.48
N LEU A 343 -5.22 18.39 -14.52
CA LEU A 343 -5.49 19.34 -15.61
C LEU A 343 -6.75 18.99 -16.38
N LEU A 344 -6.99 17.72 -16.71
CA LEU A 344 -8.16 17.27 -17.44
C LEU A 344 -9.45 17.51 -16.64
N VAL A 345 -9.50 17.08 -15.37
CA VAL A 345 -10.67 17.22 -14.50
C VAL A 345 -10.93 18.71 -14.21
N GLY A 346 -9.91 19.47 -13.84
CA GLY A 346 -10.04 20.90 -13.56
C GLY A 346 -10.53 21.70 -14.77
N ASN A 347 -10.02 21.42 -15.97
CA ASN A 347 -10.48 22.05 -17.21
C ASN A 347 -11.91 21.66 -17.56
N HIS A 348 -12.28 20.40 -17.33
CA HIS A 348 -13.65 19.94 -17.56
C HIS A 348 -14.64 20.67 -16.63
N LEU A 349 -14.34 20.74 -15.33
CA LEU A 349 -15.18 21.45 -14.35
C LEU A 349 -15.33 22.93 -14.68
N ARG A 350 -14.24 23.61 -15.06
CA ARG A 350 -14.31 25.04 -15.48
C ARG A 350 -15.14 25.24 -16.75
N ARG A 351 -15.07 24.31 -17.72
CA ARG A 351 -15.86 24.41 -18.97
C ARG A 351 -17.34 24.11 -18.79
N THR A 352 -17.69 23.22 -17.85
CA THR A 352 -19.08 22.84 -17.61
C THR A 352 -19.79 23.78 -16.65
N ALA A 353 -19.05 24.62 -15.94
CA ALA A 353 -19.61 25.67 -15.11
C ALA A 353 -20.33 26.73 -15.95
N PRO A 354 -21.51 27.24 -15.51
CA PRO A 354 -22.17 28.34 -16.16
C PRO A 354 -21.31 29.63 -16.22
N ALA A 355 -21.51 30.44 -17.24
CA ALA A 355 -20.77 31.70 -17.41
C ALA A 355 -20.84 32.58 -16.16
N GLY A 356 -19.71 33.11 -15.72
CA GLY A 356 -19.61 33.99 -14.55
C GLY A 356 -19.43 33.26 -13.21
N VAL A 357 -19.56 31.95 -13.17
CA VAL A 357 -19.25 31.14 -11.98
C VAL A 357 -17.73 31.03 -11.81
N GLN A 358 -17.25 31.28 -10.61
CA GLN A 358 -15.85 31.05 -10.26
C GLN A 358 -15.67 29.62 -9.79
N VAL A 359 -14.68 28.92 -10.37
CA VAL A 359 -14.33 27.53 -10.02
C VAL A 359 -12.86 27.46 -9.63
N GLU A 360 -12.62 27.18 -8.36
CA GLU A 360 -11.30 26.85 -7.84
C GLU A 360 -11.18 25.32 -7.79
N PHE A 361 -10.05 24.78 -8.24
CA PHE A 361 -9.79 23.34 -8.23
C PHE A 361 -8.33 23.13 -7.84
N GLU A 362 -8.11 22.43 -6.75
CA GLU A 362 -6.83 22.29 -6.09
C GLU A 362 -6.50 20.80 -5.83
N LEU A 363 -5.30 20.37 -6.20
CA LEU A 363 -4.76 19.06 -5.82
C LEU A 363 -4.31 19.15 -4.35
N ILE A 364 -4.83 18.27 -3.52
CA ILE A 364 -4.50 18.19 -2.08
C ILE A 364 -3.45 17.12 -1.81
N HIS A 365 -3.62 15.98 -2.48
CA HIS A 365 -2.77 14.82 -2.26
C HIS A 365 -2.73 13.96 -3.52
N ASP A 366 -1.60 13.33 -3.77
CA ASP A 366 -1.43 12.38 -4.87
C ASP A 366 -0.55 11.19 -4.46
N GLY A 367 -0.56 10.19 -5.30
CA GLY A 367 0.27 8.99 -5.17
C GLY A 367 0.39 8.30 -6.52
N ARG A 368 1.55 7.78 -6.81
CA ARG A 368 1.85 7.12 -8.09
C ARG A 368 1.37 5.67 -8.10
N TRP A 369 1.15 5.14 -9.28
CA TRP A 369 0.89 3.72 -9.51
C TRP A 369 2.22 2.94 -9.57
N VAL A 370 2.14 1.64 -9.32
CA VAL A 370 3.27 0.71 -9.50
C VAL A 370 2.83 -0.47 -10.34
N LEU A 371 3.68 -0.93 -11.22
CA LEU A 371 3.47 -2.16 -11.99
C LEU A 371 4.82 -2.83 -12.26
N THR A 372 5.00 -4.02 -11.72
CA THR A 372 6.07 -4.94 -12.11
C THR A 372 5.42 -6.14 -12.81
N PRO A 373 5.58 -6.30 -14.14
CA PRO A 373 4.88 -7.35 -14.88
C PRO A 373 5.18 -8.75 -14.34
N ALA A 374 4.19 -9.65 -14.39
CA ALA A 374 4.37 -11.06 -13.99
C ALA A 374 5.50 -11.78 -14.77
N SER A 375 5.79 -11.32 -16.00
CA SER A 375 6.89 -11.83 -16.83
C SER A 375 8.27 -11.29 -16.44
N HIS A 376 8.35 -10.37 -15.47
CA HIS A 376 9.65 -9.86 -15.00
C HIS A 376 10.43 -10.98 -14.28
N PRO A 377 11.73 -11.19 -14.57
CA PRO A 377 12.50 -12.29 -13.97
C PRO A 377 12.47 -12.32 -12.44
N ALA A 378 12.48 -11.15 -11.78
CA ALA A 378 12.39 -11.07 -10.33
C ALA A 378 11.04 -11.56 -9.78
N VAL A 379 9.93 -11.26 -10.50
CA VAL A 379 8.58 -11.72 -10.13
C VAL A 379 8.41 -13.21 -10.39
N ASP A 380 8.94 -13.72 -11.50
CA ASP A 380 8.89 -15.14 -11.84
C ASP A 380 9.68 -15.99 -10.82
N ALA A 381 10.86 -15.52 -10.40
CA ALA A 381 11.64 -16.17 -9.34
C ALA A 381 10.89 -16.17 -7.99
N ALA A 382 10.19 -15.08 -7.66
CA ALA A 382 9.36 -15.02 -6.45
C ALA A 382 8.17 -15.99 -6.55
N ALA A 383 7.57 -16.13 -7.73
CA ALA A 383 6.50 -17.10 -7.98
C ALA A 383 6.98 -18.54 -7.82
N ASP A 384 8.17 -18.85 -8.31
CA ASP A 384 8.79 -20.19 -8.13
C ASP A 384 9.13 -20.48 -6.66
N ALA A 385 9.65 -19.47 -5.93
CA ALA A 385 9.95 -19.59 -4.51
C ALA A 385 8.69 -19.89 -3.68
N LEU A 386 7.59 -19.16 -3.93
CA LEU A 386 6.28 -19.42 -3.32
C LEU A 386 5.75 -20.81 -3.71
N ALA A 387 5.80 -21.15 -4.99
CA ALA A 387 5.31 -22.44 -5.48
C ALA A 387 6.02 -23.64 -4.82
N ALA A 388 7.31 -23.52 -4.57
CA ALA A 388 8.09 -24.56 -3.91
C ALA A 388 7.65 -24.80 -2.45
N VAL A 389 7.08 -23.79 -1.78
CA VAL A 389 6.64 -23.87 -0.37
C VAL A 389 5.15 -24.19 -0.26
N TRP A 390 4.30 -23.57 -1.09
CA TRP A 390 2.84 -23.80 -1.08
C TRP A 390 2.38 -24.98 -1.95
N GLY A 391 3.27 -25.53 -2.78
CA GLY A 391 2.93 -26.63 -3.70
C GLY A 391 2.10 -26.19 -4.92
N ARG A 392 1.93 -24.89 -5.11
CA ARG A 392 1.22 -24.28 -6.25
C ARG A 392 1.73 -22.88 -6.57
N ARG A 393 1.67 -22.49 -7.82
CA ARG A 393 2.03 -21.12 -8.22
C ARG A 393 1.09 -20.10 -7.61
N PRO A 394 1.61 -18.91 -7.27
CA PRO A 394 0.78 -17.81 -6.80
C PRO A 394 -0.14 -17.30 -7.91
N SER A 395 -1.27 -16.75 -7.51
CA SER A 395 -2.06 -15.87 -8.37
C SER A 395 -1.39 -14.51 -8.44
N TYR A 396 -1.36 -13.92 -9.64
CA TYR A 396 -0.91 -12.55 -9.80
C TYR A 396 -2.09 -11.61 -9.59
N ILE A 397 -2.02 -10.80 -8.56
CA ILE A 397 -3.09 -9.87 -8.19
C ILE A 397 -2.69 -8.43 -8.43
N ARG A 398 -3.70 -7.57 -8.58
CA ARG A 398 -3.55 -6.13 -8.68
C ARG A 398 -4.38 -5.50 -7.58
N GLU A 399 -3.79 -4.63 -6.79
CA GLU A 399 -4.49 -3.97 -5.69
C GLU A 399 -5.16 -2.68 -6.14
N GLY A 400 -6.33 -2.44 -5.54
CA GLY A 400 -7.08 -1.20 -5.78
C GLY A 400 -6.55 -0.01 -4.99
N GLY A 401 -5.81 -0.28 -3.91
CA GLY A 401 -5.16 0.70 -3.07
C GLY A 401 -3.82 1.17 -3.60
N SER A 402 -3.24 2.16 -2.93
CA SER A 402 -1.90 2.67 -3.17
C SER A 402 -1.07 2.43 -1.91
N ILE A 403 0.20 2.09 -2.08
CA ILE A 403 1.22 2.08 -1.04
C ILE A 403 2.27 3.09 -1.49
N PRO A 404 2.17 4.36 -1.04
CA PRO A 404 3.00 5.44 -1.58
C PRO A 404 4.51 5.15 -1.51
N PRO A 405 5.07 4.58 -0.44
CA PRO A 405 6.48 4.24 -0.36
C PRO A 405 6.98 3.33 -1.48
N VAL A 406 6.17 2.37 -1.92
CA VAL A 406 6.55 1.45 -3.01
C VAL A 406 6.74 2.21 -4.32
N ALA A 407 5.85 3.15 -4.61
CA ALA A 407 5.97 3.99 -5.80
C ALA A 407 7.20 4.91 -5.74
N THR A 408 7.47 5.48 -4.57
CA THR A 408 8.64 6.33 -4.31
C THR A 408 9.94 5.54 -4.48
N ILE A 409 10.02 4.32 -3.94
CA ILE A 409 11.18 3.43 -4.13
C ILE A 409 11.37 3.09 -5.61
N ALA A 410 10.30 2.66 -6.30
CA ALA A 410 10.37 2.28 -7.70
C ALA A 410 10.90 3.41 -8.59
N GLU A 411 10.48 4.65 -8.32
CA GLU A 411 10.89 5.81 -9.11
C GLU A 411 12.29 6.31 -8.76
N LEU A 412 12.55 6.60 -7.47
CA LEU A 412 13.81 7.21 -7.06
C LEU A 412 14.99 6.28 -7.27
N LEU A 413 14.82 4.99 -7.04
CA LEU A 413 15.87 3.99 -7.22
C LEU A 413 15.86 3.35 -8.62
N SER A 414 14.78 3.56 -9.40
CA SER A 414 14.60 2.95 -10.73
C SER A 414 14.74 1.42 -10.71
N VAL A 415 14.15 0.78 -9.70
CA VAL A 415 14.20 -0.67 -9.49
C VAL A 415 12.83 -1.33 -9.60
N PRO A 416 12.74 -2.58 -10.08
CA PRO A 416 11.50 -3.34 -9.99
C PRO A 416 11.15 -3.63 -8.54
N CYS A 417 9.86 -3.50 -8.19
CA CYS A 417 9.34 -3.83 -6.87
C CYS A 417 8.58 -5.17 -6.92
N VAL A 418 9.01 -6.11 -6.12
CA VAL A 418 8.37 -7.42 -5.94
C VAL A 418 7.59 -7.40 -4.62
N LEU A 419 6.25 -7.42 -4.71
CA LEU A 419 5.38 -7.37 -3.54
C LEU A 419 5.00 -8.79 -3.15
N LEU A 420 5.68 -9.29 -2.12
CA LEU A 420 5.57 -10.67 -1.61
C LEU A 420 5.26 -10.61 -0.11
N GLY A 421 3.99 -10.50 0.24
CA GLY A 421 3.50 -10.59 1.61
C GLY A 421 2.83 -11.93 1.89
N VAL A 422 2.61 -12.22 3.16
CA VAL A 422 1.97 -13.46 3.63
C VAL A 422 0.72 -13.19 4.49
N GLY A 423 0.27 -11.94 4.58
CA GLY A 423 -0.95 -11.55 5.27
C GLY A 423 -2.19 -12.26 4.71
N LEU A 424 -3.20 -12.42 5.53
CA LEU A 424 -4.46 -13.07 5.16
C LEU A 424 -5.64 -12.09 5.23
N PRO A 425 -6.69 -12.28 4.42
CA PRO A 425 -7.88 -11.43 4.48
C PRO A 425 -8.54 -11.37 5.87
N GLU A 426 -8.35 -12.41 6.68
CA GLU A 426 -8.86 -12.53 8.05
C GLU A 426 -7.92 -11.99 9.13
N ASP A 427 -6.82 -11.34 8.79
CA ASP A 427 -5.85 -10.82 9.77
C ASP A 427 -6.32 -9.57 10.52
N HIS A 428 -7.44 -8.99 10.11
CA HIS A 428 -8.06 -7.82 10.74
C HIS A 428 -7.13 -6.60 10.79
N ILE A 429 -6.35 -6.39 9.74
CA ILE A 429 -5.48 -5.21 9.60
C ILE A 429 -6.31 -3.93 9.80
N HIS A 430 -5.78 -2.95 10.55
CA HIS A 430 -6.44 -1.70 10.96
C HIS A 430 -7.71 -1.85 11.81
N ALA A 431 -8.04 -3.06 12.25
CA ALA A 431 -9.21 -3.33 13.09
C ALA A 431 -8.83 -3.93 14.46
N PRO A 432 -9.75 -3.96 15.43
CA PRO A 432 -9.56 -4.73 16.66
C PRO A 432 -9.30 -6.21 16.37
N ASN A 433 -8.48 -6.82 17.21
CA ASN A 433 -8.06 -8.23 17.08
C ASN A 433 -7.22 -8.52 15.84
N GLU A 434 -6.41 -7.54 15.41
CA GLU A 434 -5.36 -7.80 14.44
C GLU A 434 -4.53 -9.00 14.88
N ARG A 435 -4.19 -9.83 13.89
CA ARG A 435 -3.48 -11.09 14.13
C ARG A 435 -2.70 -11.51 12.91
N VAL A 436 -1.68 -12.30 13.12
CA VAL A 436 -0.93 -12.96 12.04
C VAL A 436 -0.98 -14.47 12.21
N ASP A 437 -1.11 -15.19 11.11
CA ASP A 437 -0.94 -16.64 11.08
C ASP A 437 0.56 -16.99 11.11
N LEU A 438 1.00 -17.62 12.20
CA LEU A 438 2.41 -17.96 12.37
C LEU A 438 2.91 -18.95 11.29
N GLY A 439 2.04 -19.85 10.83
CA GLY A 439 2.37 -20.76 9.75
C GLY A 439 2.64 -20.06 8.42
N GLN A 440 1.96 -18.94 8.16
CA GLN A 440 2.22 -18.12 6.98
C GLN A 440 3.57 -17.40 7.09
N LEU A 441 3.90 -16.81 8.23
CA LEU A 441 5.23 -16.23 8.45
C LEU A 441 6.34 -17.25 8.28
N PHE A 442 6.17 -18.48 8.80
CA PHE A 442 7.16 -19.55 8.66
C PHE A 442 7.35 -19.99 7.21
N ARG A 443 6.25 -20.13 6.45
CA ARG A 443 6.32 -20.38 5.01
C ARG A 443 6.95 -19.20 4.26
N GLY A 444 6.66 -17.97 4.66
CA GLY A 444 7.30 -16.78 4.13
C GLY A 444 8.82 -16.82 4.28
N MET A 445 9.32 -17.11 5.47
CA MET A 445 10.76 -17.27 5.72
C MET A 445 11.39 -18.31 4.76
N GLN A 446 10.72 -19.46 4.58
CA GLN A 446 11.20 -20.52 3.66
C GLN A 446 11.22 -20.04 2.20
N SER A 447 10.23 -19.26 1.80
CA SER A 447 10.17 -18.68 0.45
C SER A 447 11.27 -17.65 0.22
N LEU A 448 11.55 -16.79 1.20
CA LEU A 448 12.64 -15.80 1.13
C LEU A 448 14.02 -16.47 0.98
N GLY A 449 14.27 -17.57 1.72
CA GLY A 449 15.51 -18.29 1.57
C GLY A 449 15.74 -18.81 0.14
N ARG A 450 14.68 -19.29 -0.52
CA ARG A 450 14.72 -19.72 -1.92
C ARG A 450 14.83 -18.54 -2.88
N LEU A 451 14.15 -17.47 -2.58
CA LEU A 451 14.16 -16.27 -3.40
C LEU A 451 15.55 -15.63 -3.48
N TRP A 452 16.24 -15.51 -2.34
CA TRP A 452 17.61 -14.97 -2.32
C TRP A 452 18.57 -15.83 -3.13
N GLN A 453 18.44 -17.15 -3.08
CA GLN A 453 19.22 -18.06 -3.91
C GLN A 453 18.90 -17.87 -5.40
N ALA A 454 17.63 -17.81 -5.76
CA ALA A 454 17.20 -17.60 -7.14
C ALA A 454 17.68 -16.25 -7.70
N TYR A 455 17.66 -15.19 -6.88
CA TYR A 455 18.18 -13.88 -7.29
C TYR A 455 19.69 -13.90 -7.52
N SER A 456 20.44 -14.61 -6.68
CA SER A 456 21.87 -14.83 -6.90
C SER A 456 22.16 -15.50 -8.26
N GLU A 457 21.36 -16.50 -8.62
CA GLU A 457 21.49 -17.24 -9.89
C GLU A 457 21.07 -16.41 -11.12
N LEU A 458 20.09 -15.54 -10.97
CA LEU A 458 19.67 -14.61 -12.03
C LEU A 458 20.75 -13.57 -12.33
N GLY A 459 21.44 -13.09 -11.30
CA GLY A 459 22.43 -12.02 -11.41
C GLY A 459 21.82 -10.63 -11.60
N ARG A 460 22.64 -9.60 -11.45
CA ARG A 460 22.23 -8.18 -11.42
C ARG A 460 21.48 -7.71 -12.67
N GLU A 461 22.03 -8.01 -13.85
CA GLU A 461 21.47 -7.53 -15.14
C GLU A 461 20.04 -8.03 -15.39
N ARG A 462 19.72 -9.24 -14.96
CA ARG A 462 18.36 -9.81 -15.16
C ARG A 462 17.37 -9.38 -14.08
N LEU A 463 17.86 -8.89 -12.95
CA LEU A 463 17.01 -8.40 -11.85
C LEU A 463 16.64 -6.93 -12.05
N SER A 464 17.55 -6.12 -12.56
CA SER A 464 17.29 -4.69 -12.77
C SER A 464 16.51 -4.37 -14.06
N GLY A 465 16.26 -5.34 -14.93
CA GLY A 465 15.43 -5.22 -16.14
C GLY A 465 16.25 -5.01 -17.38
#